data_f396fe5989356d49ae3dfda90de623ab
#
_entry.id   f396fe5989356d49ae3dfda90de623ab
#
_cell.length_a   1.000
_cell.length_b   1.000
_cell.length_c   1.000
_cell.angle_alpha   90.00
_cell.angle_beta   90.00
_cell.angle_gamma   90.00
#
_symmetry.space_group_name_H-M   'P 1'
#
loop_
_entity.id
_entity.type
_entity.pdbx_description
1 polymer ?
#
loop_
_entity_poly.entity_id
_entity_poly.type
_entity_poly.pdbx_seq_one_letter_code
_entity_poly.pdbx_strand_id
1 'polypeptide(L)'
;DGDRVIAFAACVGGTPRELTDRLARYRNAANIGALLDEEARIYEQKRVKLLGLYAGVAEAVTNCLHWNVLYQPGRHRLYLPDGRAALMPRPDGRPDDWTIQGTDAFLDVLAVSLESQKLAVDALTAVLETQYPDGRLPGWRGRTGGSADRSQPPVGAYVTLKLFERLGDLDLLRRAYPYLQRWHEFWTAPQPGGAARRDGNGDGLLEWGSDKALIAKDAPSWEKNAPGRIRAGWESGQDDLPNWDDAPFNEETGTLAMNCLDLNALYALDAWSLAEMAAVLGRAADAERYRDQYRRVKGLVNSQLWNEREGFYFDRHWDGRFSVHKAASAFFTLLAGIPDEARVQRMLKRLLDPRQFWGDYVIPSVSRDDPAFRPESQEAWRGAVRPWANYLVYQGLKACRQDVVASEFARKSAEMFMRSFKSFGLSPEAFDSLTGAAAGQRFASGGPLAALIAVEECLDFTPHEGFRFGILKPEKRARLSRVLIQGRHYEVEASGGATVLREEGVTVVSVGGGAVVRKFLYSEAEVSFEINALKDVKVSLTLLKRGKYQLLVDGRVADVFHGRARKFGVPGGEHVVLVQLLEDLEKAPGPAGSRPGEEERGR
;
A
#
# COMPACT_ATOMS: atom_id res chain seq x y z
N ASP A 1 46.83 22.10 -7.36
CA ASP A 1 46.27 21.34 -6.23
C ASP A 1 45.19 20.43 -6.79
N GLY A 2 45.52 19.16 -7.05
CA GLY A 2 44.57 18.17 -7.54
C GLY A 2 43.78 17.60 -6.38
N ASP A 3 42.48 17.34 -6.58
CA ASP A 3 41.60 16.67 -5.64
C ASP A 3 42.19 15.30 -5.27
N ARG A 4 42.43 15.05 -3.97
CA ARG A 4 42.86 13.76 -3.49
C ARG A 4 41.66 12.91 -3.15
N VAL A 5 41.48 11.81 -3.85
CA VAL A 5 40.47 10.80 -3.54
C VAL A 5 41.06 9.82 -2.54
N ILE A 6 40.42 9.67 -1.40
CA ILE A 6 40.77 8.65 -0.39
C ILE A 6 39.69 7.58 -0.44
N ALA A 7 40.08 6.35 -0.77
CA ALA A 7 39.18 5.20 -0.72
C ALA A 7 39.51 4.36 0.53
N PHE A 8 38.47 3.88 1.19
CA PHE A 8 38.62 2.95 2.32
C PHE A 8 37.62 1.80 2.17
N ALA A 9 37.94 0.66 2.75
CA ALA A 9 37.06 -0.49 2.84
C ALA A 9 36.82 -0.85 4.30
N ALA A 10 35.60 -1.17 4.63
CA ALA A 10 35.20 -1.69 5.93
C ALA A 10 34.44 -3.01 5.72
N CYS A 11 34.55 -3.92 6.66
CA CYS A 11 33.77 -5.16 6.64
C CYS A 11 33.29 -5.55 8.03
N VAL A 12 32.25 -6.34 8.05
CA VAL A 12 31.68 -6.95 9.25
C VAL A 12 31.76 -8.47 9.11
N GLY A 13 32.09 -9.16 10.18
CA GLY A 13 32.20 -10.62 10.21
C GLY A 13 32.23 -11.17 11.64
N GLY A 14 32.02 -12.47 11.77
CA GLY A 14 31.93 -13.16 13.06
C GLY A 14 33.30 -13.43 13.73
N THR A 15 34.41 -13.45 12.96
CA THR A 15 35.73 -13.76 13.46
C THR A 15 36.79 -12.83 12.88
N PRO A 16 37.89 -12.56 13.61
CA PRO A 16 39.01 -11.76 13.09
C PRO A 16 39.62 -12.30 11.79
N ARG A 17 39.68 -13.62 11.64
CA ARG A 17 40.20 -14.28 10.42
C ARG A 17 39.30 -13.96 9.21
N GLU A 18 38.00 -14.13 9.36
CA GLU A 18 37.04 -13.81 8.32
C GLU A 18 37.10 -12.33 7.89
N LEU A 19 37.24 -11.42 8.86
CA LEU A 19 37.42 -9.99 8.59
C LEU A 19 38.70 -9.71 7.80
N THR A 20 39.82 -10.34 8.20
CA THR A 20 41.12 -10.19 7.52
C THR A 20 41.04 -10.71 6.08
N ASP A 21 40.43 -11.89 5.87
CA ASP A 21 40.29 -12.49 4.56
C ASP A 21 39.39 -11.65 3.64
N ARG A 22 38.30 -11.08 4.17
CA ARG A 22 37.42 -10.17 3.42
C ARG A 22 38.14 -8.87 3.06
N LEU A 23 38.83 -8.23 3.99
CA LEU A 23 39.58 -6.99 3.73
C LEU A 23 40.74 -7.20 2.76
N ALA A 24 41.39 -8.37 2.78
CA ALA A 24 42.48 -8.68 1.87
C ALA A 24 42.08 -8.58 0.39
N ARG A 25 40.83 -8.86 0.06
CA ARG A 25 40.30 -8.71 -1.30
C ARG A 25 40.33 -7.26 -1.80
N TYR A 26 40.19 -6.29 -0.91
CA TYR A 26 40.16 -4.87 -1.24
C TYR A 26 41.54 -4.19 -1.04
N ARG A 27 42.40 -4.74 -0.16
CA ARG A 27 43.73 -4.21 0.12
C ARG A 27 44.62 -4.18 -1.12
N ASN A 28 44.45 -5.14 -2.01
CA ASN A 28 45.21 -5.29 -3.25
C ASN A 28 44.41 -4.85 -4.49
N ALA A 29 43.18 -4.32 -4.33
CA ALA A 29 42.40 -3.80 -5.44
C ALA A 29 43.08 -2.50 -5.91
N ALA A 30 43.85 -2.59 -6.98
CA ALA A 30 44.49 -1.45 -7.62
C ALA A 30 43.48 -0.38 -8.07
N ASN A 31 42.18 -0.64 -7.97
CA ASN A 31 41.16 0.23 -8.48
C ASN A 31 39.83 0.10 -7.71
N ILE A 32 39.79 0.53 -6.44
CA ILE A 32 38.53 0.62 -5.66
C ILE A 32 37.52 1.54 -6.38
N GLY A 33 38.00 2.61 -7.04
CA GLY A 33 37.15 3.49 -7.83
C GLY A 33 36.40 2.73 -8.91
N ALA A 34 37.08 1.89 -9.70
CA ALA A 34 36.40 1.10 -10.75
C ALA A 34 35.39 0.08 -10.20
N LEU A 35 35.62 -0.48 -8.99
CA LEU A 35 34.63 -1.33 -8.35
C LEU A 35 33.39 -0.54 -7.93
N LEU A 36 33.57 0.65 -7.39
CA LEU A 36 32.46 1.53 -7.02
C LEU A 36 31.68 1.99 -8.26
N ASP A 37 32.39 2.34 -9.34
CA ASP A 37 31.76 2.73 -10.61
C ASP A 37 30.97 1.58 -11.24
N GLU A 38 31.49 0.35 -11.18
CA GLU A 38 30.80 -0.84 -11.68
C GLU A 38 29.55 -1.16 -10.85
N GLU A 39 29.64 -1.12 -9.53
CA GLU A 39 28.49 -1.32 -8.64
C GLU A 39 27.42 -0.22 -8.84
N ALA A 40 27.86 1.03 -8.96
CA ALA A 40 26.96 2.14 -9.30
C ALA A 40 26.29 1.93 -10.65
N ARG A 41 27.01 1.45 -11.66
CA ARG A 41 26.47 1.13 -12.98
C ARG A 41 25.44 0.00 -12.92
N ILE A 42 25.75 -1.07 -12.18
CA ILE A 42 24.83 -2.21 -11.98
C ILE A 42 23.55 -1.73 -11.28
N TYR A 43 23.69 -0.93 -10.23
CA TYR A 43 22.56 -0.35 -9.52
C TYR A 43 21.71 0.54 -10.45
N GLU A 44 22.34 1.46 -11.17
CA GLU A 44 21.68 2.32 -12.15
C GLU A 44 20.93 1.56 -13.26
N GLN A 45 21.40 0.38 -13.62
CA GLN A 45 20.73 -0.46 -14.61
C GLN A 45 19.50 -1.20 -14.06
N LYS A 46 19.47 -1.47 -12.76
CA LYS A 46 18.42 -2.28 -12.11
C LYS A 46 17.33 -1.44 -11.46
N ARG A 47 17.66 -0.26 -10.95
CA ARG A 47 16.71 0.55 -10.18
C ARG A 47 15.51 1.04 -11.00
N VAL A 48 14.37 1.16 -10.34
CA VAL A 48 13.20 1.84 -10.89
C VAL A 48 13.54 3.31 -11.17
N LYS A 49 13.14 3.80 -12.33
CA LYS A 49 13.35 5.21 -12.73
C LYS A 49 12.04 5.88 -13.05
N LEU A 50 11.86 7.07 -12.49
CA LEU A 50 10.73 7.92 -12.77
C LEU A 50 11.25 9.29 -13.26
N LEU A 51 10.93 9.60 -14.51
CA LEU A 51 11.40 10.78 -15.22
C LEU A 51 10.23 11.71 -15.57
N GLY A 52 10.52 12.99 -15.76
CA GLY A 52 9.53 13.99 -16.16
C GLY A 52 8.73 14.54 -14.98
N LEU A 53 7.40 14.40 -14.98
CA LEU A 53 6.52 15.01 -13.98
C LEU A 53 6.93 14.69 -12.53
N TYR A 54 7.34 13.45 -12.28
CA TYR A 54 7.72 12.96 -10.94
C TYR A 54 9.20 12.58 -10.85
N ALA A 55 10.07 13.32 -11.56
CA ALA A 55 11.50 13.00 -11.62
C ALA A 55 12.14 12.94 -10.23
N GLY A 56 12.89 11.85 -9.97
CA GLY A 56 13.62 11.62 -8.72
C GLY A 56 12.79 11.02 -7.58
N VAL A 57 11.48 10.88 -7.73
CA VAL A 57 10.59 10.35 -6.66
C VAL A 57 10.92 8.90 -6.31
N ALA A 58 11.10 8.01 -7.29
CA ALA A 58 11.42 6.61 -7.03
C ALA A 58 12.77 6.46 -6.30
N GLU A 59 13.75 7.27 -6.66
CA GLU A 59 15.06 7.34 -6.00
C GLU A 59 14.95 7.82 -4.55
N ALA A 60 14.13 8.84 -4.32
CA ALA A 60 13.92 9.39 -2.99
C ALA A 60 13.24 8.36 -2.06
N VAL A 61 12.24 7.61 -2.54
CA VAL A 61 11.61 6.50 -1.79
C VAL A 61 12.66 5.50 -1.35
N THR A 62 13.45 4.99 -2.28
CA THR A 62 14.50 4.01 -2.03
C THR A 62 15.54 4.53 -1.04
N ASN A 63 16.06 5.73 -1.27
CA ASN A 63 17.11 6.30 -0.41
C ASN A 63 16.62 6.47 1.04
N CYS A 64 15.39 6.95 1.24
CA CYS A 64 14.84 7.12 2.59
C CYS A 64 14.68 5.79 3.33
N LEU A 65 14.20 4.76 2.65
CA LEU A 65 14.00 3.45 3.26
C LEU A 65 15.31 2.74 3.58
N HIS A 66 16.33 2.89 2.74
CA HIS A 66 17.65 2.27 2.96
C HIS A 66 18.35 2.74 4.23
N TRP A 67 18.08 3.95 4.72
CA TRP A 67 18.59 4.41 6.00
C TRP A 67 18.11 3.56 7.19
N ASN A 68 16.95 2.92 7.04
CA ASN A 68 16.32 2.12 8.09
C ASN A 68 16.60 0.62 7.94
N VAL A 69 17.29 0.18 6.88
CA VAL A 69 17.59 -1.25 6.68
C VAL A 69 18.64 -1.74 7.67
N LEU A 70 18.29 -2.74 8.46
CA LEU A 70 19.19 -3.45 9.36
C LEU A 70 19.33 -4.91 8.94
N TYR A 71 20.53 -5.45 9.08
CA TYR A 71 20.80 -6.86 8.87
C TYR A 71 21.05 -7.57 10.19
N GLN A 72 20.36 -8.66 10.45
CA GLN A 72 20.55 -9.53 11.61
C GLN A 72 21.34 -10.78 11.21
N PRO A 73 22.64 -10.88 11.55
CA PRO A 73 23.49 -12.00 11.13
C PRO A 73 23.00 -13.37 11.60
N GLY A 74 22.50 -13.47 12.84
CA GLY A 74 22.05 -14.74 13.42
C GLY A 74 20.81 -15.35 12.77
N ARG A 75 20.04 -14.55 12.02
CA ARG A 75 18.87 -15.01 11.27
C ARG A 75 19.04 -14.87 9.75
N HIS A 76 20.19 -14.33 9.30
CA HIS A 76 20.44 -14.02 7.88
C HIS A 76 19.32 -13.24 7.22
N ARG A 77 18.71 -12.28 7.95
CA ARG A 77 17.52 -11.55 7.53
C ARG A 77 17.75 -10.04 7.57
N LEU A 78 17.10 -9.36 6.62
CA LEU A 78 16.97 -7.91 6.61
C LEU A 78 15.72 -7.49 7.39
N TYR A 79 15.79 -6.33 8.05
CA TYR A 79 14.71 -5.69 8.79
C TYR A 79 14.57 -4.27 8.32
N LEU A 80 13.35 -3.75 8.39
CA LEU A 80 13.03 -2.36 8.10
C LEU A 80 12.34 -1.74 9.32
N PRO A 81 13.08 -1.46 10.39
CA PRO A 81 12.52 -0.83 11.58
C PRO A 81 12.48 0.67 11.46
N ASP A 82 11.66 1.29 12.29
CA ASP A 82 11.63 2.70 12.52
C ASP A 82 12.46 3.07 13.77
N GLY A 83 13.30 4.08 13.68
CA GLY A 83 14.13 4.54 14.78
C GLY A 83 13.40 5.56 15.66
N ARG A 84 12.63 5.10 16.66
CA ARG A 84 11.88 5.98 17.57
C ARG A 84 12.51 6.06 18.95
N ALA A 85 13.46 6.97 19.11
CA ALA A 85 14.18 7.20 20.36
C ALA A 85 13.27 7.40 21.60
N ALA A 86 12.07 7.95 21.42
CA ALA A 86 11.14 8.20 22.51
C ALA A 86 10.51 6.93 23.11
N LEU A 87 10.44 5.82 22.35
CA LEU A 87 9.76 4.61 22.82
C LEU A 87 10.61 3.75 23.76
N MET A 88 11.93 3.79 23.64
CA MET A 88 12.86 2.94 24.37
C MET A 88 14.10 3.71 24.87
N PRO A 89 13.95 4.68 25.80
CA PRO A 89 15.11 5.41 26.32
C PRO A 89 16.05 4.45 27.05
N ARG A 90 17.31 4.42 26.61
CA ARG A 90 18.36 3.62 27.28
C ARG A 90 18.75 4.27 28.59
N PRO A 91 19.02 3.48 29.64
CA PRO A 91 19.52 4.01 30.91
C PRO A 91 20.83 4.79 30.77
N ASP A 92 21.64 4.51 29.75
CA ASP A 92 22.93 5.14 29.45
C ASP A 92 22.80 6.39 28.56
N GLY A 93 21.57 6.83 28.25
CA GLY A 93 21.30 8.02 27.45
C GLY A 93 21.69 7.92 25.97
N ARG A 94 22.05 6.73 25.49
CA ARG A 94 22.30 6.51 24.05
C ARG A 94 21.01 6.46 23.26
N PRO A 95 21.02 6.83 21.97
CA PRO A 95 19.88 6.65 21.09
C PRO A 95 19.42 5.19 21.10
N ASP A 96 18.14 5.01 21.07
CA ASP A 96 17.49 3.75 21.35
C ASP A 96 17.57 2.71 20.27
N ASP A 97 17.18 1.50 20.66
CA ASP A 97 17.01 0.38 19.78
C ASP A 97 15.94 0.71 18.73
N TRP A 98 16.21 0.30 17.52
CA TRP A 98 15.26 0.34 16.43
C TRP A 98 14.05 -0.53 16.71
N THR A 99 12.86 -0.05 16.39
CA THR A 99 11.60 -0.76 16.62
C THR A 99 10.87 -1.03 15.32
N ILE A 100 10.21 -2.19 15.25
CA ILE A 100 9.23 -2.48 14.21
C ILE A 100 7.92 -1.86 14.68
N GLN A 101 7.38 -0.90 13.92
CA GLN A 101 6.06 -0.29 14.11
C GLN A 101 5.07 -1.01 13.21
N GLY A 102 3.97 -1.56 13.77
CA GLY A 102 3.10 -2.47 13.04
C GLY A 102 2.58 -1.90 11.71
N THR A 103 1.89 -0.76 11.74
CA THR A 103 1.27 -0.17 10.52
C THR A 103 2.30 0.31 9.53
N ASP A 104 3.29 1.09 9.98
CA ASP A 104 4.34 1.61 9.11
C ASP A 104 5.12 0.48 8.46
N ALA A 105 5.55 -0.52 9.25
CA ALA A 105 6.33 -1.64 8.75
C ALA A 105 5.59 -2.49 7.71
N PHE A 106 4.26 -2.64 7.81
CA PHE A 106 3.47 -3.29 6.76
C PHE A 106 3.45 -2.46 5.47
N LEU A 107 3.15 -1.17 5.56
CA LEU A 107 3.02 -0.33 4.37
C LEU A 107 4.37 -0.09 3.67
N ASP A 108 5.46 0.01 4.42
CA ASP A 108 6.81 0.14 3.88
C ASP A 108 7.25 -1.04 3.02
N VAL A 109 6.70 -2.24 3.28
CA VAL A 109 6.91 -3.41 2.43
C VAL A 109 6.55 -3.13 0.97
N LEU A 110 5.49 -2.35 0.72
CA LEU A 110 5.09 -1.97 -0.63
C LEU A 110 6.11 -1.04 -1.27
N ALA A 111 6.64 -0.10 -0.52
CA ALA A 111 7.63 0.85 -1.01
C ALA A 111 8.99 0.18 -1.30
N VAL A 112 9.51 -0.67 -0.41
CA VAL A 112 10.78 -1.39 -0.65
C VAL A 112 10.67 -2.44 -1.75
N SER A 113 9.48 -2.97 -2.02
CA SER A 113 9.26 -3.93 -3.10
C SER A 113 9.49 -3.36 -4.50
N LEU A 114 9.55 -2.03 -4.63
CA LEU A 114 9.95 -1.38 -5.89
C LEU A 114 11.37 -1.74 -6.31
N GLU A 115 12.26 -1.92 -5.35
CA GLU A 115 13.69 -2.16 -5.60
C GLU A 115 14.13 -3.58 -5.22
N SER A 116 13.66 -4.08 -4.07
CA SER A 116 14.11 -5.35 -3.52
C SER A 116 12.95 -6.22 -3.04
N GLN A 117 12.59 -7.20 -3.88
CA GLN A 117 11.62 -8.22 -3.51
C GLN A 117 12.05 -9.00 -2.26
N LYS A 118 13.36 -9.30 -2.15
CA LYS A 118 13.92 -9.99 -0.97
C LYS A 118 13.72 -9.18 0.30
N LEU A 119 14.06 -7.88 0.29
CA LEU A 119 13.86 -7.01 1.45
C LEU A 119 12.39 -6.90 1.83
N ALA A 120 11.50 -6.80 0.85
CA ALA A 120 10.05 -6.75 1.10
C ALA A 120 9.54 -8.03 1.79
N VAL A 121 9.97 -9.21 1.32
CA VAL A 121 9.61 -10.50 1.93
C VAL A 121 10.21 -10.65 3.33
N ASP A 122 11.47 -10.28 3.51
CA ASP A 122 12.15 -10.32 4.81
C ASP A 122 11.46 -9.38 5.82
N ALA A 123 11.15 -8.15 5.42
CA ALA A 123 10.48 -7.15 6.26
C ALA A 123 9.06 -7.60 6.65
N LEU A 124 8.26 -8.08 5.69
CA LEU A 124 6.93 -8.64 5.99
C LEU A 124 7.02 -9.80 6.99
N THR A 125 7.94 -10.73 6.75
CA THR A 125 8.14 -11.88 7.64
C THR A 125 8.56 -11.43 9.04
N ALA A 126 9.41 -10.41 9.14
CA ALA A 126 9.85 -9.86 10.42
C ALA A 126 8.69 -9.29 11.24
N VAL A 127 7.75 -8.58 10.61
CA VAL A 127 6.54 -8.08 11.28
C VAL A 127 5.67 -9.23 11.74
N LEU A 128 5.36 -10.20 10.88
CA LEU A 128 4.50 -11.34 11.20
C LEU A 128 5.05 -12.19 12.35
N GLU A 129 6.37 -12.38 12.43
CA GLU A 129 7.03 -13.12 13.51
C GLU A 129 7.00 -12.41 14.88
N THR A 130 6.59 -11.13 14.94
CA THR A 130 6.36 -10.44 16.22
C THR A 130 5.07 -10.87 16.91
N GLN A 131 4.20 -11.66 16.24
CA GLN A 131 2.88 -12.04 16.71
C GLN A 131 2.91 -12.76 18.07
N TYR A 132 2.05 -12.30 18.98
CA TYR A 132 1.84 -12.96 20.27
C TYR A 132 0.98 -14.24 20.13
N PRO A 133 1.02 -15.14 21.13
CA PRO A 133 0.27 -16.40 21.08
C PRO A 133 -1.25 -16.24 20.92
N ASP A 134 -1.82 -15.12 21.38
CA ASP A 134 -3.25 -14.79 21.26
C ASP A 134 -3.65 -14.25 19.89
N GLY A 135 -2.73 -14.23 18.93
CA GLY A 135 -2.96 -13.75 17.56
C GLY A 135 -2.66 -12.28 17.33
N ARG A 136 -2.46 -11.50 18.40
CA ARG A 136 -2.20 -10.07 18.31
C ARG A 136 -0.82 -9.80 17.68
N LEU A 137 -0.76 -8.85 16.74
CA LEU A 137 0.47 -8.20 16.34
C LEU A 137 0.66 -6.94 17.20
N PRO A 138 1.83 -6.75 17.85
CA PRO A 138 2.05 -5.60 18.73
C PRO A 138 2.06 -4.28 17.96
N GLY A 139 1.69 -3.19 18.62
CA GLY A 139 1.82 -1.85 18.08
C GLY A 139 3.27 -1.52 17.72
N TRP A 140 4.21 -1.92 18.59
CA TRP A 140 5.65 -1.85 18.32
C TRP A 140 6.40 -3.03 18.93
N ARG A 141 7.54 -3.38 18.33
CA ARG A 141 8.45 -4.42 18.82
C ARG A 141 9.90 -3.99 18.66
N GLY A 142 10.62 -3.88 19.77
CA GLY A 142 12.06 -3.65 19.82
C GLY A 142 12.84 -4.91 20.20
N ARG A 143 14.14 -4.75 20.43
CA ARG A 143 15.03 -5.84 20.82
C ARG A 143 14.67 -6.43 22.19
N THR A 144 14.31 -5.60 23.14
CA THR A 144 14.11 -5.97 24.55
C THR A 144 12.65 -5.95 24.99
N GLY A 145 11.75 -5.36 24.22
CA GLY A 145 10.34 -5.21 24.61
C GLY A 145 9.41 -4.94 23.43
N GLY A 146 8.13 -4.73 23.75
CA GLY A 146 7.09 -4.40 22.79
C GLY A 146 5.76 -4.15 23.50
N SER A 147 4.80 -3.52 22.81
CA SER A 147 3.46 -3.31 23.33
C SER A 147 2.72 -4.65 23.42
N ALA A 148 2.51 -5.11 24.63
CA ALA A 148 1.82 -6.37 24.88
C ALA A 148 0.31 -6.19 25.17
N ASP A 149 -0.11 -4.97 25.40
CA ASP A 149 -1.48 -4.60 25.79
C ASP A 149 -2.38 -4.20 24.62
N ARG A 150 -1.81 -3.92 23.46
CA ARG A 150 -2.52 -3.37 22.30
C ARG A 150 -1.95 -3.84 20.97
N SER A 151 -2.77 -3.73 19.94
CA SER A 151 -2.40 -4.04 18.55
C SER A 151 -2.14 -2.75 17.75
N GLN A 152 -2.36 -2.82 16.46
CA GLN A 152 -2.27 -1.73 15.47
C GLN A 152 -3.35 -1.94 14.37
N PRO A 153 -3.69 -0.92 13.58
CA PRO A 153 -4.64 -1.02 12.49
C PRO A 153 -4.44 -2.26 11.59
N PRO A 154 -5.49 -3.05 11.30
CA PRO A 154 -5.37 -4.30 10.56
C PRO A 154 -5.22 -4.06 9.04
N VAL A 155 -4.03 -3.65 8.63
CA VAL A 155 -3.67 -3.43 7.21
C VAL A 155 -2.90 -4.58 6.58
N GLY A 156 -2.51 -5.59 7.38
CA GLY A 156 -1.55 -6.61 6.98
C GLY A 156 -2.03 -7.52 5.86
N ALA A 157 -3.30 -7.94 5.86
CA ALA A 157 -3.82 -8.78 4.79
C ALA A 157 -3.89 -8.00 3.46
N TYR A 158 -4.32 -6.75 3.48
CA TYR A 158 -4.33 -5.88 2.29
C TYR A 158 -2.91 -5.70 1.70
N VAL A 159 -1.93 -5.38 2.53
CA VAL A 159 -0.54 -5.22 2.10
C VAL A 159 0.03 -6.52 1.55
N THR A 160 -0.20 -7.64 2.25
CA THR A 160 0.30 -8.95 1.82
C THR A 160 -0.30 -9.37 0.49
N LEU A 161 -1.59 -9.13 0.28
CA LEU A 161 -2.27 -9.42 -0.97
C LEU A 161 -1.69 -8.56 -2.11
N LYS A 162 -1.53 -7.25 -1.88
CA LYS A 162 -0.93 -6.34 -2.87
C LYS A 162 0.53 -6.70 -3.19
N LEU A 163 1.29 -7.13 -2.19
CA LEU A 163 2.65 -7.63 -2.40
C LEU A 163 2.65 -8.94 -3.20
N PHE A 164 1.77 -9.89 -2.86
CA PHE A 164 1.60 -11.13 -3.61
C PHE A 164 1.32 -10.86 -5.09
N GLU A 165 0.38 -9.97 -5.40
CA GLU A 165 0.07 -9.61 -6.78
C GLU A 165 1.30 -9.09 -7.53
N ARG A 166 2.13 -8.28 -6.88
CA ARG A 166 3.38 -7.78 -7.47
C ARG A 166 4.43 -8.86 -7.67
N LEU A 167 4.58 -9.78 -6.71
CA LEU A 167 5.64 -10.80 -6.73
C LEU A 167 5.24 -12.10 -7.46
N GLY A 168 3.97 -12.49 -7.43
CA GLY A 168 3.50 -13.79 -7.86
C GLY A 168 3.93 -14.95 -6.94
N ASP A 169 4.44 -14.65 -5.73
CA ASP A 169 4.98 -15.64 -4.78
C ASP A 169 3.87 -16.28 -3.93
N LEU A 170 3.36 -17.42 -4.42
CA LEU A 170 2.31 -18.17 -3.70
C LEU A 170 2.80 -18.74 -2.36
N ASP A 171 4.10 -19.01 -2.21
CA ASP A 171 4.64 -19.50 -0.94
C ASP A 171 4.69 -18.42 0.11
N LEU A 172 4.94 -17.16 -0.28
CA LEU A 172 4.78 -16.01 0.60
C LEU A 172 3.35 -15.95 1.14
N LEU A 173 2.36 -16.07 0.26
CA LEU A 173 0.95 -16.04 0.65
C LEU A 173 0.60 -17.17 1.61
N ARG A 174 1.06 -18.39 1.34
CA ARG A 174 0.86 -19.58 2.22
C ARG A 174 1.46 -19.37 3.61
N ARG A 175 2.64 -18.76 3.71
CA ARG A 175 3.31 -18.48 4.99
C ARG A 175 2.64 -17.37 5.77
N ALA A 176 2.21 -16.29 5.10
CA ALA A 176 1.61 -15.12 5.77
C ALA A 176 0.17 -15.37 6.24
N TYR A 177 -0.62 -16.12 5.47
CA TYR A 177 -2.06 -16.32 5.71
C TYR A 177 -2.40 -16.76 7.15
N PRO A 178 -1.76 -17.78 7.76
CA PRO A 178 -2.11 -18.20 9.12
C PRO A 178 -1.80 -17.16 10.20
N TYR A 179 -0.81 -16.27 10.00
CA TYR A 179 -0.56 -15.15 10.90
C TYR A 179 -1.66 -14.11 10.81
N LEU A 180 -2.02 -13.72 9.59
CA LEU A 180 -3.04 -12.71 9.32
C LEU A 180 -4.43 -13.19 9.74
N GLN A 181 -4.74 -14.46 9.55
CA GLN A 181 -5.96 -15.09 10.04
C GLN A 181 -6.07 -14.97 11.56
N ARG A 182 -5.04 -15.37 12.31
CA ARG A 182 -5.03 -15.23 13.77
C ARG A 182 -5.12 -13.77 14.23
N TRP A 183 -4.49 -12.85 13.50
CA TRP A 183 -4.59 -11.43 13.82
C TRP A 183 -6.00 -10.89 13.58
N HIS A 184 -6.65 -11.29 12.51
CA HIS A 184 -8.05 -10.96 12.25
C HIS A 184 -8.98 -11.49 13.36
N GLU A 185 -8.78 -12.75 13.76
CA GLU A 185 -9.57 -13.39 14.83
C GLU A 185 -9.32 -12.75 16.21
N PHE A 186 -8.14 -12.18 16.46
CA PHE A 186 -7.83 -11.48 17.70
C PHE A 186 -8.84 -10.37 18.04
N TRP A 187 -9.29 -9.60 17.07
CA TRP A 187 -10.16 -8.42 17.29
C TRP A 187 -11.51 -8.81 17.92
N THR A 188 -12.02 -9.96 17.57
CA THR A 188 -13.32 -10.48 18.06
C THR A 188 -13.20 -11.68 18.97
N ALA A 189 -11.98 -12.07 19.37
CA ALA A 189 -11.76 -13.20 20.25
C ALA A 189 -12.45 -12.98 21.61
N PRO A 190 -13.10 -14.00 22.18
CA PRO A 190 -13.76 -13.86 23.47
C PRO A 190 -12.75 -13.57 24.59
N GLN A 191 -13.11 -12.66 25.48
CA GLN A 191 -12.39 -12.37 26.72
C GLN A 191 -12.93 -13.20 27.91
N PRO A 192 -12.19 -13.27 29.03
CA PRO A 192 -12.76 -13.76 30.30
C PRO A 192 -14.02 -12.93 30.64
N GLY A 193 -15.18 -13.60 30.72
CA GLY A 193 -16.46 -12.91 30.85
C GLY A 193 -17.37 -12.99 29.63
N GLY A 194 -16.85 -13.43 28.46
CA GLY A 194 -17.64 -13.79 27.28
C GLY A 194 -17.83 -12.65 26.27
N ALA A 195 -17.47 -11.41 26.61
CA ALA A 195 -17.48 -10.29 25.65
C ALA A 195 -16.39 -10.47 24.56
N ALA A 196 -16.62 -9.97 23.36
CA ALA A 196 -15.60 -9.90 22.32
C ALA A 196 -14.53 -8.86 22.68
N ARG A 197 -13.28 -9.09 22.30
CA ARG A 197 -12.13 -8.31 22.75
C ARG A 197 -12.20 -6.82 22.39
N ARG A 198 -12.69 -6.51 21.23
CA ARG A 198 -12.82 -5.12 20.74
C ARG A 198 -14.24 -4.80 20.26
N ASP A 199 -15.23 -5.51 20.80
CA ASP A 199 -16.66 -5.22 20.65
C ASP A 199 -17.26 -5.25 22.07
N GLY A 200 -16.98 -4.20 22.84
CA GLY A 200 -17.28 -4.13 24.27
C GLY A 200 -18.77 -3.97 24.56
N ASN A 201 -19.54 -3.37 23.66
CA ASN A 201 -20.99 -3.23 23.78
C ASN A 201 -21.79 -4.35 23.09
N GLY A 202 -21.12 -5.23 22.32
CA GLY A 202 -21.74 -6.39 21.67
C GLY A 202 -22.62 -6.04 20.46
N ASP A 203 -22.42 -4.87 19.83
CA ASP A 203 -23.23 -4.44 18.68
C ASP A 203 -22.65 -4.88 17.31
N GLY A 204 -21.47 -5.49 17.33
CA GLY A 204 -20.76 -6.02 16.16
C GLY A 204 -19.87 -5.02 15.44
N LEU A 205 -19.73 -3.80 15.97
CA LEU A 205 -18.71 -2.83 15.60
C LEU A 205 -17.57 -2.86 16.62
N LEU A 206 -16.38 -2.46 16.20
CA LEU A 206 -15.17 -2.55 17.00
C LEU A 206 -14.76 -1.17 17.56
N GLU A 207 -14.13 -1.22 18.73
CA GLU A 207 -13.55 -0.08 19.41
C GLU A 207 -12.04 -0.27 19.62
N TRP A 208 -11.27 0.83 19.60
CA TRP A 208 -9.89 0.82 20.05
C TRP A 208 -9.79 0.54 21.54
N GLY A 209 -8.75 -0.19 21.95
CA GLY A 209 -8.62 -0.62 23.32
C GLY A 209 -7.20 -0.89 23.80
N SER A 210 -7.10 -1.37 25.05
CA SER A 210 -5.85 -1.78 25.67
C SER A 210 -6.11 -2.78 26.79
N ASP A 211 -5.42 -3.90 26.74
CA ASP A 211 -5.53 -4.99 27.74
C ASP A 211 -4.55 -4.73 28.89
N LYS A 212 -4.91 -3.86 29.84
CA LYS A 212 -4.06 -3.40 30.95
C LYS A 212 -3.30 -4.52 31.67
N ALA A 213 -3.92 -5.68 31.84
CA ALA A 213 -3.32 -6.85 32.49
C ALA A 213 -2.11 -7.42 31.73
N LEU A 214 -1.97 -7.08 30.45
CA LEU A 214 -0.88 -7.57 29.58
C LEU A 214 0.28 -6.58 29.46
N ILE A 215 0.20 -5.40 30.10
CA ILE A 215 1.33 -4.47 30.13
C ILE A 215 2.53 -5.15 30.77
N ALA A 216 3.66 -5.17 30.08
CA ALA A 216 4.87 -5.82 30.57
C ALA A 216 5.34 -5.20 31.90
N LYS A 217 5.79 -6.03 32.84
CA LYS A 217 6.23 -5.54 34.17
C LYS A 217 7.42 -4.62 34.09
N ASP A 218 8.26 -4.81 33.10
CA ASP A 218 9.45 -4.01 32.78
C ASP A 218 9.19 -2.90 31.75
N ALA A 219 7.93 -2.70 31.33
CA ALA A 219 7.54 -1.59 30.46
C ALA A 219 7.96 -0.24 31.07
N PRO A 220 8.29 0.77 30.26
CA PRO A 220 8.61 2.12 30.73
C PRO A 220 7.51 2.71 31.62
N SER A 221 7.90 3.58 32.56
CA SER A 221 6.94 4.18 33.48
C SER A 221 5.86 5.00 32.79
N TRP A 222 6.21 5.68 31.69
CA TRP A 222 5.24 6.43 30.90
C TRP A 222 4.16 5.52 30.29
N GLU A 223 4.50 4.33 29.86
CA GLU A 223 3.56 3.35 29.30
C GLU A 223 2.68 2.71 30.38
N LYS A 224 3.29 2.31 31.51
CA LYS A 224 2.56 1.72 32.65
C LYS A 224 1.55 2.67 33.26
N ASN A 225 1.87 3.96 33.33
CA ASN A 225 1.06 4.99 33.98
C ASN A 225 0.08 5.69 33.02
N ALA A 226 0.14 5.41 31.73
CA ALA A 226 -0.80 6.02 30.79
C ALA A 226 -2.24 5.58 31.08
N PRO A 227 -3.20 6.51 31.01
CA PRO A 227 -4.63 6.17 31.08
C PRO A 227 -5.05 5.18 29.97
N GLY A 228 -6.08 4.36 30.24
CA GLY A 228 -6.61 3.40 29.25
C GLY A 228 -6.96 4.06 27.92
N ARG A 229 -7.61 5.23 27.97
CA ARG A 229 -7.96 6.03 26.78
C ARG A 229 -6.73 6.38 25.92
N ILE A 230 -5.63 6.79 26.54
CA ILE A 230 -4.39 7.13 25.81
C ILE A 230 -3.81 5.88 25.16
N ARG A 231 -3.77 4.74 25.85
CA ARG A 231 -3.28 3.48 25.28
C ARG A 231 -4.18 2.97 24.15
N ALA A 232 -5.50 3.15 24.25
CA ALA A 232 -6.43 2.86 23.17
C ALA A 232 -6.18 3.76 21.94
N GLY A 233 -5.88 5.05 22.14
CA GLY A 233 -5.41 5.94 21.08
C GLY A 233 -4.14 5.42 20.42
N TRP A 234 -3.18 4.91 21.18
CA TRP A 234 -1.96 4.30 20.62
C TRP A 234 -2.23 3.02 19.81
N GLU A 235 -3.28 2.25 20.13
CA GLU A 235 -3.70 1.09 19.31
C GLU A 235 -4.16 1.52 17.92
N SER A 236 -4.74 2.72 17.78
CA SER A 236 -5.19 3.24 16.50
C SER A 236 -4.03 3.67 15.57
N GLY A 237 -2.82 3.84 16.10
CA GLY A 237 -1.71 4.47 15.38
C GLY A 237 -1.95 5.96 15.08
N GLN A 238 -3.04 6.53 15.59
CA GLN A 238 -3.43 7.93 15.49
C GLN A 238 -3.47 8.54 16.92
N ASP A 239 -2.33 8.53 17.58
CA ASP A 239 -2.13 8.61 19.03
C ASP A 239 -2.91 9.76 19.70
N ASP A 240 -2.92 10.94 19.12
CA ASP A 240 -3.49 12.19 19.64
C ASP A 240 -4.64 12.73 18.78
N LEU A 241 -5.29 11.86 17.98
CA LEU A 241 -6.45 12.25 17.18
C LEU A 241 -7.56 12.79 18.09
N PRO A 242 -8.15 13.98 17.79
CA PRO A 242 -9.13 14.60 18.68
C PRO A 242 -10.39 13.75 18.91
N ASN A 243 -10.68 12.81 18.05
CA ASN A 243 -11.76 11.85 18.21
C ASN A 243 -11.69 11.06 19.54
N TRP A 244 -10.48 10.94 20.13
CA TRP A 244 -10.26 10.25 21.40
C TRP A 244 -10.43 11.17 22.63
N ASP A 245 -10.50 12.50 22.47
CA ASP A 245 -10.47 13.42 23.60
C ASP A 245 -11.66 13.28 24.55
N ASP A 246 -12.86 13.11 24.01
CA ASP A 246 -14.11 12.97 24.73
C ASP A 246 -14.66 11.53 24.77
N ALA A 247 -13.91 10.57 24.21
CA ALA A 247 -14.29 9.17 24.24
C ALA A 247 -14.07 8.57 25.64
N PRO A 248 -15.11 8.16 26.36
CA PRO A 248 -14.94 7.47 27.65
C PRO A 248 -14.19 6.14 27.44
N PHE A 249 -13.33 5.78 28.38
CA PHE A 249 -12.71 4.46 28.40
C PHE A 249 -13.44 3.56 29.39
N ASN A 250 -13.89 2.41 28.94
CA ASN A 250 -14.53 1.41 29.78
C ASN A 250 -13.46 0.44 30.30
N GLU A 251 -13.17 0.49 31.62
CA GLU A 251 -12.15 -0.36 32.25
C GLU A 251 -12.56 -1.85 32.31
N GLU A 252 -13.85 -2.19 32.21
CA GLU A 252 -14.34 -3.57 32.23
C GLU A 252 -14.09 -4.27 30.90
N THR A 253 -14.35 -3.57 29.79
CA THR A 253 -14.12 -4.10 28.44
C THR A 253 -12.70 -3.83 27.94
N GLY A 254 -12.00 -2.85 28.51
CA GLY A 254 -10.68 -2.42 28.06
C GLY A 254 -10.72 -1.65 26.73
N THR A 255 -11.87 -1.03 26.40
CA THR A 255 -12.09 -0.33 25.12
C THR A 255 -12.59 1.10 25.34
N LEU A 256 -12.49 1.94 24.30
CA LEU A 256 -13.24 3.18 24.23
C LEU A 256 -14.74 2.85 24.19
N ALA A 257 -15.57 3.61 24.89
CA ALA A 257 -17.03 3.48 24.80
C ALA A 257 -17.56 4.19 23.53
N MET A 258 -16.98 3.85 22.37
CA MET A 258 -17.22 4.50 21.10
C MET A 258 -16.84 3.56 19.94
N ASN A 259 -17.78 3.26 19.05
CA ASN A 259 -17.54 2.50 17.83
C ASN A 259 -16.61 3.30 16.90
N CYS A 260 -15.41 2.78 16.63
CA CYS A 260 -14.36 3.49 15.91
C CYS A 260 -14.45 3.23 14.40
N LEU A 261 -14.72 4.25 13.64
CA LEU A 261 -14.97 4.19 12.20
C LEU A 261 -13.78 3.64 11.41
N ASP A 262 -12.59 4.15 11.71
CA ASP A 262 -11.34 3.78 11.04
C ASP A 262 -10.99 2.30 11.27
N LEU A 263 -11.13 1.81 12.51
CA LEU A 263 -10.94 0.40 12.83
C LEU A 263 -11.89 -0.48 12.03
N ASN A 264 -13.18 -0.15 12.03
CA ASN A 264 -14.19 -0.94 11.34
C ASN A 264 -14.03 -0.92 9.82
N ALA A 265 -13.57 0.20 9.24
CA ALA A 265 -13.25 0.29 7.83
C ALA A 265 -12.05 -0.61 7.47
N LEU A 266 -10.98 -0.57 8.27
CA LEU A 266 -9.80 -1.40 8.04
C LEU A 266 -10.05 -2.88 8.35
N TYR A 267 -10.88 -3.20 9.34
CA TYR A 267 -11.29 -4.57 9.64
C TYR A 267 -12.14 -5.18 8.51
N ALA A 268 -13.03 -4.37 7.89
CA ALA A 268 -13.75 -4.80 6.70
C ALA A 268 -12.80 -5.04 5.52
N LEU A 269 -11.82 -4.17 5.30
CA LEU A 269 -10.79 -4.32 4.27
C LEU A 269 -9.94 -5.58 4.52
N ASP A 270 -9.58 -5.84 5.77
CA ASP A 270 -8.81 -7.03 6.18
C ASP A 270 -9.61 -8.32 5.91
N ALA A 271 -10.90 -8.35 6.27
CA ALA A 271 -11.79 -9.47 5.96
C ALA A 271 -11.89 -9.72 4.45
N TRP A 272 -12.09 -8.67 3.65
CA TRP A 272 -12.12 -8.78 2.20
C TRP A 272 -10.79 -9.32 1.65
N SER A 273 -9.66 -8.81 2.13
CA SER A 273 -8.32 -9.23 1.70
C SER A 273 -8.04 -10.69 2.06
N LEU A 274 -8.44 -11.14 3.24
CA LEU A 274 -8.35 -12.54 3.66
C LEU A 274 -9.24 -13.46 2.81
N ALA A 275 -10.44 -12.99 2.41
CA ALA A 275 -11.30 -13.75 1.51
C ALA A 275 -10.62 -14.00 0.17
N GLU A 276 -9.99 -12.99 -0.39
CA GLU A 276 -9.28 -13.10 -1.67
C GLU A 276 -8.01 -13.97 -1.55
N MET A 277 -7.24 -13.80 -0.46
CA MET A 277 -6.10 -14.69 -0.17
C MET A 277 -6.55 -16.15 -0.04
N ALA A 278 -7.66 -16.41 0.66
CA ALA A 278 -8.23 -17.74 0.83
C ALA A 278 -8.66 -18.34 -0.52
N ALA A 279 -9.28 -17.54 -1.38
CA ALA A 279 -9.67 -17.97 -2.73
C ALA A 279 -8.44 -18.38 -3.58
N VAL A 280 -7.38 -17.57 -3.57
CA VAL A 280 -6.11 -17.90 -4.26
C VAL A 280 -5.49 -19.19 -3.71
N LEU A 281 -5.58 -19.41 -2.40
CA LEU A 281 -5.06 -20.62 -1.72
C LEU A 281 -5.97 -21.85 -1.86
N GLY A 282 -7.11 -21.74 -2.55
CA GLY A 282 -8.09 -22.82 -2.71
C GLY A 282 -8.91 -23.15 -1.45
N ARG A 283 -8.98 -22.23 -0.47
CA ARG A 283 -9.70 -22.39 0.80
C ARG A 283 -11.11 -21.81 0.70
N ALA A 284 -11.97 -22.46 -0.07
CA ALA A 284 -13.30 -21.93 -0.40
C ALA A 284 -14.18 -21.60 0.81
N ALA A 285 -14.17 -22.44 1.86
CA ALA A 285 -14.95 -22.22 3.08
C ALA A 285 -14.47 -20.97 3.85
N ASP A 286 -13.16 -20.76 3.94
CA ASP A 286 -12.59 -19.56 4.56
C ASP A 286 -12.92 -18.31 3.72
N ALA A 287 -12.81 -18.41 2.39
CA ALA A 287 -13.15 -17.31 1.50
C ALA A 287 -14.59 -16.84 1.68
N GLU A 288 -15.55 -17.76 1.76
CA GLU A 288 -16.96 -17.40 1.97
C GLU A 288 -17.20 -16.84 3.37
N ARG A 289 -16.62 -17.41 4.41
CA ARG A 289 -16.71 -16.91 5.78
C ARG A 289 -16.24 -15.45 5.87
N TYR A 290 -15.11 -15.10 5.26
CA TYR A 290 -14.59 -13.73 5.30
C TYR A 290 -15.39 -12.78 4.40
N ARG A 291 -15.97 -13.23 3.29
CA ARG A 291 -16.91 -12.42 2.48
C ARG A 291 -18.18 -12.09 3.27
N ASP A 292 -18.71 -13.06 4.01
CA ASP A 292 -19.87 -12.82 4.89
C ASP A 292 -19.55 -11.80 5.98
N GLN A 293 -18.38 -11.92 6.59
CA GLN A 293 -17.93 -10.98 7.61
C GLN A 293 -17.75 -9.57 7.04
N TYR A 294 -17.11 -9.44 5.87
CA TYR A 294 -17.01 -8.18 5.16
C TYR A 294 -18.39 -7.56 4.89
N ARG A 295 -19.35 -8.34 4.36
CA ARG A 295 -20.70 -7.87 4.07
C ARG A 295 -21.40 -7.38 5.35
N ARG A 296 -21.25 -8.11 6.44
CA ARG A 296 -21.83 -7.75 7.73
C ARG A 296 -21.25 -6.43 8.26
N VAL A 297 -19.94 -6.31 8.34
CA VAL A 297 -19.28 -5.09 8.86
C VAL A 297 -19.61 -3.88 7.97
N LYS A 298 -19.55 -4.04 6.65
CA LYS A 298 -19.96 -3.01 5.70
C LYS A 298 -21.40 -2.54 5.94
N GLY A 299 -22.33 -3.46 6.19
CA GLY A 299 -23.73 -3.15 6.53
C GLY A 299 -23.86 -2.35 7.82
N LEU A 300 -23.15 -2.75 8.87
CA LEU A 300 -23.15 -2.08 10.17
C LEU A 300 -22.56 -0.67 10.08
N VAL A 301 -21.40 -0.48 9.44
CA VAL A 301 -20.79 0.84 9.22
C VAL A 301 -21.73 1.77 8.46
N ASN A 302 -22.36 1.28 7.39
CA ASN A 302 -23.31 2.06 6.59
C ASN A 302 -24.57 2.47 7.37
N SER A 303 -25.06 1.63 8.26
CA SER A 303 -26.30 1.88 9.01
C SER A 303 -26.06 2.66 10.31
N GLN A 304 -24.91 2.50 10.94
CA GLN A 304 -24.69 3.05 12.28
C GLN A 304 -23.72 4.24 12.31
N LEU A 305 -22.73 4.29 11.40
CA LEU A 305 -21.68 5.30 11.43
C LEU A 305 -21.82 6.39 10.34
N TRP A 306 -22.80 6.25 9.45
CA TRP A 306 -23.12 7.29 8.47
C TRP A 306 -24.04 8.35 9.06
N ASN A 307 -23.59 9.61 9.08
CA ASN A 307 -24.43 10.74 9.45
C ASN A 307 -25.07 11.34 8.20
N GLU A 308 -26.38 11.10 8.03
CA GLU A 308 -27.12 11.53 6.83
C GLU A 308 -27.16 13.05 6.67
N ARG A 309 -27.24 13.79 7.78
CA ARG A 309 -27.26 15.26 7.76
C ARG A 309 -25.93 15.82 7.28
N GLU A 310 -24.83 15.30 7.82
CA GLU A 310 -23.48 15.76 7.48
C GLU A 310 -22.99 15.19 6.13
N GLY A 311 -23.57 14.09 5.65
CA GLY A 311 -23.08 13.40 4.45
C GLY A 311 -21.68 12.88 4.58
N PHE A 312 -21.37 12.34 5.77
CA PHE A 312 -20.03 11.88 6.12
C PHE A 312 -20.12 10.79 7.21
N TYR A 313 -19.09 9.94 7.29
CA TYR A 313 -18.99 8.95 8.35
C TYR A 313 -18.28 9.55 9.58
N PHE A 314 -18.74 9.11 10.77
CA PHE A 314 -18.19 9.52 12.06
C PHE A 314 -18.07 8.33 13.00
N ASP A 315 -17.20 8.41 13.97
CA ASP A 315 -17.26 7.57 15.16
C ASP A 315 -18.56 7.81 15.91
N ARG A 316 -19.03 6.81 16.64
CA ARG A 316 -20.29 6.88 17.37
C ARG A 316 -20.15 6.35 18.78
N HIS A 317 -20.41 7.21 19.76
CA HIS A 317 -20.43 6.84 21.16
C HIS A 317 -21.52 5.78 21.44
N TRP A 318 -21.34 4.96 22.45
CA TRP A 318 -22.32 3.95 22.86
C TRP A 318 -23.69 4.54 23.25
N ASP A 319 -23.72 5.80 23.68
CA ASP A 319 -24.98 6.53 23.91
C ASP A 319 -25.71 6.99 22.65
N GLY A 320 -25.15 6.67 21.47
CA GLY A 320 -25.73 6.98 20.16
C GLY A 320 -25.33 8.32 19.56
N ARG A 321 -24.60 9.17 20.26
CA ARG A 321 -24.08 10.45 19.72
C ARG A 321 -22.95 10.18 18.73
N PHE A 322 -22.93 10.94 17.64
CA PHE A 322 -21.76 11.01 16.76
C PHE A 322 -20.65 11.87 17.37
N SER A 323 -19.39 11.49 17.13
CA SER A 323 -18.26 12.39 17.37
C SER A 323 -18.44 13.69 16.57
N VAL A 324 -17.92 14.79 17.10
CA VAL A 324 -17.96 16.09 16.41
C VAL A 324 -16.78 16.27 15.45
N HIS A 325 -15.76 15.42 15.56
CA HIS A 325 -14.51 15.54 14.85
C HIS A 325 -14.56 14.86 13.48
N LYS A 326 -14.08 15.55 12.45
CA LYS A 326 -13.98 15.05 11.09
C LYS A 326 -12.55 14.64 10.80
N ALA A 327 -12.24 13.36 10.98
CA ALA A 327 -10.92 12.79 10.72
C ALA A 327 -10.72 12.36 9.27
N ALA A 328 -9.49 12.49 8.76
CA ALA A 328 -9.10 11.98 7.44
C ALA A 328 -9.27 10.46 7.31
N SER A 329 -9.15 9.73 8.41
CA SER A 329 -9.35 8.27 8.46
C SER A 329 -10.78 7.83 8.11
N ALA A 330 -11.77 8.74 8.12
CA ALA A 330 -13.09 8.45 7.59
C ALA A 330 -13.06 8.06 6.09
N PHE A 331 -12.11 8.57 5.33
CA PHE A 331 -11.91 8.20 3.93
C PHE A 331 -11.35 6.78 3.71
N PHE A 332 -10.91 6.07 4.76
CA PHE A 332 -10.53 4.65 4.64
C PHE A 332 -11.72 3.78 4.22
N THR A 333 -12.93 4.22 4.51
CA THR A 333 -14.17 3.59 4.02
C THR A 333 -14.22 3.48 2.49
N LEU A 334 -13.60 4.43 1.75
CA LEU A 334 -13.49 4.40 0.29
C LEU A 334 -12.66 3.20 -0.18
N LEU A 335 -11.51 2.97 0.46
CA LEU A 335 -10.63 1.83 0.16
C LEU A 335 -11.30 0.49 0.49
N ALA A 336 -12.01 0.45 1.61
CA ALA A 336 -12.77 -0.73 2.02
C ALA A 336 -14.06 -0.97 1.18
N GLY A 337 -14.38 -0.10 0.22
CA GLY A 337 -15.57 -0.23 -0.63
C GLY A 337 -16.89 -0.19 0.14
N ILE A 338 -16.93 0.52 1.28
CA ILE A 338 -18.10 0.58 2.17
C ILE A 338 -19.21 1.47 1.59
N PRO A 339 -18.96 2.74 1.20
CA PRO A 339 -20.01 3.62 0.71
C PRO A 339 -20.53 3.19 -0.67
N ASP A 340 -21.80 3.46 -0.92
CA ASP A 340 -22.38 3.48 -2.26
C ASP A 340 -21.95 4.75 -3.03
N GLU A 341 -22.25 4.79 -4.33
CA GLU A 341 -21.85 5.90 -5.20
C GLU A 341 -22.38 7.26 -4.69
N ALA A 342 -23.61 7.32 -4.19
CA ALA A 342 -24.20 8.56 -3.68
C ALA A 342 -23.45 9.09 -2.44
N ARG A 343 -23.06 8.19 -1.55
CA ARG A 343 -22.24 8.54 -0.39
C ARG A 343 -20.82 8.93 -0.79
N VAL A 344 -20.20 8.22 -1.73
CA VAL A 344 -18.90 8.61 -2.30
C VAL A 344 -18.93 10.06 -2.77
N GLN A 345 -19.94 10.46 -3.55
CA GLN A 345 -20.06 11.82 -4.07
C GLN A 345 -20.22 12.86 -2.93
N ARG A 346 -20.92 12.52 -1.86
CA ARG A 346 -21.05 13.40 -0.68
C ARG A 346 -19.72 13.53 0.09
N MET A 347 -18.99 12.43 0.27
CA MET A 347 -17.67 12.44 0.88
C MET A 347 -16.65 13.25 0.07
N LEU A 348 -16.69 13.13 -1.26
CA LEU A 348 -15.82 13.90 -2.16
C LEU A 348 -16.08 15.41 -2.06
N LYS A 349 -17.32 15.86 -1.86
CA LYS A 349 -17.60 17.29 -1.58
C LYS A 349 -16.89 17.77 -0.33
N ARG A 350 -16.78 16.92 0.72
CA ARG A 350 -16.03 17.23 1.95
C ARG A 350 -14.53 17.22 1.70
N LEU A 351 -14.06 16.19 0.98
CA LEU A 351 -12.64 16.08 0.66
C LEU A 351 -12.14 17.29 -0.13
N LEU A 352 -12.90 17.74 -1.12
CA LEU A 352 -12.53 18.83 -2.03
C LEU A 352 -12.85 20.24 -1.50
N ASP A 353 -13.45 20.36 -0.33
CA ASP A 353 -13.70 21.67 0.30
C ASP A 353 -12.38 22.20 0.92
N PRO A 354 -11.86 23.36 0.45
CA PRO A 354 -10.61 23.94 0.97
C PRO A 354 -10.73 24.38 2.43
N ARG A 355 -11.94 24.60 2.95
CA ARG A 355 -12.17 24.88 4.38
C ARG A 355 -12.09 23.63 5.24
N GLN A 356 -12.08 22.42 4.62
CA GLN A 356 -12.04 21.14 5.32
C GLN A 356 -10.72 20.41 5.04
N PHE A 357 -10.64 19.66 3.96
CA PHE A 357 -9.51 18.78 3.72
C PHE A 357 -8.62 19.21 2.56
N TRP A 358 -9.17 19.88 1.52
CA TRP A 358 -8.39 20.22 0.34
C TRP A 358 -7.54 21.46 0.54
N GLY A 359 -6.34 21.49 -0.05
CA GLY A 359 -5.42 22.62 0.03
C GLY A 359 -4.19 22.39 -0.85
N ASP A 360 -3.18 23.23 -0.67
CA ASP A 360 -1.89 23.03 -1.36
C ASP A 360 -1.18 21.78 -0.87
N TYR A 361 -1.35 21.47 0.42
CA TYR A 361 -0.82 20.26 1.06
C TYR A 361 -1.99 19.39 1.52
N VAL A 362 -2.15 18.24 0.87
CA VAL A 362 -3.27 17.32 1.09
C VAL A 362 -2.82 16.10 1.85
N ILE A 363 -3.67 15.55 2.71
CA ILE A 363 -4.80 16.13 3.43
C ILE A 363 -4.46 16.16 4.91
N PRO A 364 -4.96 17.14 5.69
CA PRO A 364 -4.72 17.14 7.13
C PRO A 364 -5.39 15.95 7.80
N SER A 365 -4.82 15.47 8.90
CA SER A 365 -5.35 14.35 9.69
C SER A 365 -6.75 14.61 10.26
N VAL A 366 -7.07 15.87 10.51
CA VAL A 366 -8.40 16.34 10.91
C VAL A 366 -8.77 17.57 10.08
N SER A 367 -10.06 17.76 9.84
CA SER A 367 -10.59 18.86 9.01
C SER A 367 -10.17 20.23 9.53
N ARG A 368 -9.88 21.18 8.63
CA ARG A 368 -9.47 22.56 8.98
C ARG A 368 -10.54 23.35 9.71
N ASP A 369 -11.81 23.01 9.54
CA ASP A 369 -12.94 23.61 10.28
C ASP A 369 -13.20 22.94 11.63
N ASP A 370 -12.38 21.97 12.03
CA ASP A 370 -12.47 21.31 13.32
C ASP A 370 -11.91 22.22 14.44
N PRO A 371 -12.59 22.34 15.59
CA PRO A 371 -12.11 23.18 16.69
C PRO A 371 -10.77 22.71 17.28
N ALA A 372 -10.39 21.45 17.06
CA ALA A 372 -9.12 20.87 17.50
C ALA A 372 -8.01 20.97 16.45
N PHE A 373 -8.25 21.58 15.29
CA PHE A 373 -7.25 21.73 14.24
C PHE A 373 -6.08 22.61 14.69
N ARG A 374 -4.86 22.03 14.77
CA ARG A 374 -3.61 22.69 15.21
C ARG A 374 -2.42 22.09 14.46
N PRO A 375 -2.24 22.39 13.16
CA PRO A 375 -1.20 21.74 12.33
C PRO A 375 0.23 22.12 12.74
N GLU A 376 0.40 23.24 13.44
CA GLU A 376 1.69 23.74 13.97
C GLU A 376 2.09 23.09 15.29
N SER A 377 1.19 22.35 15.93
CA SER A 377 1.50 21.66 17.18
C SER A 377 2.44 20.47 16.96
N GLN A 378 3.10 20.02 18.02
CA GLN A 378 3.84 18.75 17.98
C GLN A 378 2.92 17.52 17.98
N GLU A 379 1.62 17.73 18.16
CA GLU A 379 0.57 16.72 18.11
C GLU A 379 0.24 16.41 16.65
N ALA A 380 0.80 15.33 16.15
CA ALA A 380 0.83 15.00 14.71
C ALA A 380 -0.55 14.71 14.11
N TRP A 381 -1.55 14.31 14.93
CA TRP A 381 -2.89 13.96 14.46
C TRP A 381 -3.93 15.06 14.63
N ARG A 382 -3.50 16.28 14.92
CA ARG A 382 -4.38 17.47 15.04
C ARG A 382 -4.29 18.43 13.86
N GLY A 383 -4.04 17.88 12.67
CA GLY A 383 -4.05 18.66 11.43
C GLY A 383 -2.79 18.52 10.57
N ALA A 384 -1.76 17.80 11.01
CA ALA A 384 -0.62 17.47 10.15
C ALA A 384 -1.02 16.48 9.04
N VAL A 385 -0.30 16.53 7.92
CA VAL A 385 -0.39 15.54 6.85
C VAL A 385 0.38 14.30 7.26
N ARG A 386 -0.28 13.16 7.36
CA ARG A 386 0.31 11.88 7.76
C ARG A 386 0.45 10.95 6.54
N PRO A 387 1.69 10.61 6.12
CA PRO A 387 1.93 9.89 4.87
C PRO A 387 1.19 8.55 4.76
N TRP A 388 1.19 7.72 5.80
CA TRP A 388 0.54 6.41 5.73
C TRP A 388 -0.99 6.53 5.61
N ALA A 389 -1.61 7.46 6.34
CA ALA A 389 -3.04 7.69 6.26
C ALA A 389 -3.42 8.21 4.86
N ASN A 390 -2.63 9.15 4.34
CA ASN A 390 -2.83 9.68 2.99
C ASN A 390 -2.65 8.64 1.89
N TYR A 391 -1.72 7.70 2.07
CA TYR A 391 -1.57 6.59 1.16
C TYR A 391 -2.86 5.75 1.07
N LEU A 392 -3.47 5.42 2.20
CA LEU A 392 -4.75 4.68 2.22
C LEU A 392 -5.91 5.48 1.61
N VAL A 393 -5.97 6.79 1.87
CA VAL A 393 -6.97 7.68 1.23
C VAL A 393 -6.78 7.70 -0.30
N TYR A 394 -5.56 7.83 -0.77
CA TYR A 394 -5.25 7.79 -2.19
C TYR A 394 -5.66 6.46 -2.83
N GLN A 395 -5.38 5.33 -2.18
CA GLN A 395 -5.84 4.02 -2.66
C GLN A 395 -7.38 3.96 -2.75
N GLY A 396 -8.07 4.54 -1.77
CA GLY A 396 -9.53 4.68 -1.77
C GLY A 396 -10.06 5.50 -2.94
N LEU A 397 -9.41 6.61 -3.29
CA LEU A 397 -9.77 7.42 -4.46
C LEU A 397 -9.66 6.61 -5.76
N LYS A 398 -8.60 5.81 -5.91
CA LYS A 398 -8.47 4.92 -7.07
C LYS A 398 -9.55 3.83 -7.10
N ALA A 399 -9.81 3.19 -5.96
CA ALA A 399 -10.85 2.17 -5.83
C ALA A 399 -12.24 2.70 -6.21
N CYS A 400 -12.52 3.97 -5.89
CA CYS A 400 -13.75 4.67 -6.27
C CYS A 400 -13.69 5.34 -7.65
N ARG A 401 -12.69 5.05 -8.49
CA ARG A 401 -12.54 5.58 -9.85
C ARG A 401 -12.45 7.12 -9.94
N GLN A 402 -11.93 7.77 -8.91
CA GLN A 402 -11.79 9.22 -8.85
C GLN A 402 -10.47 9.68 -9.47
N ASP A 403 -10.21 9.32 -10.74
CA ASP A 403 -8.91 9.49 -11.40
C ASP A 403 -8.39 10.93 -11.41
N VAL A 404 -9.28 11.93 -11.60
CA VAL A 404 -8.88 13.36 -11.59
C VAL A 404 -8.38 13.77 -10.21
N VAL A 405 -9.14 13.41 -9.17
CA VAL A 405 -8.81 13.74 -7.79
C VAL A 405 -7.56 12.98 -7.35
N ALA A 406 -7.46 11.70 -7.70
CA ALA A 406 -6.29 10.87 -7.39
C ALA A 406 -5.01 11.43 -8.03
N SER A 407 -5.05 11.84 -9.31
CA SER A 407 -3.90 12.44 -9.99
C SER A 407 -3.45 13.75 -9.35
N GLU A 408 -4.37 14.62 -8.95
CA GLU A 408 -4.03 15.86 -8.27
C GLU A 408 -3.50 15.60 -6.85
N PHE A 409 -4.09 14.66 -6.12
CA PHE A 409 -3.61 14.21 -4.82
C PHE A 409 -2.17 13.69 -4.91
N ALA A 410 -1.88 12.83 -5.91
CA ALA A 410 -0.55 12.29 -6.16
C ALA A 410 0.48 13.38 -6.44
N ARG A 411 0.12 14.37 -7.28
CA ARG A 411 0.99 15.50 -7.59
C ARG A 411 1.34 16.31 -6.34
N LYS A 412 0.33 16.71 -5.57
CA LYS A 412 0.52 17.49 -4.33
C LYS A 412 1.36 16.74 -3.30
N SER A 413 1.10 15.45 -3.12
CA SER A 413 1.85 14.60 -2.18
C SER A 413 3.33 14.47 -2.59
N ALA A 414 3.59 14.21 -3.87
CA ALA A 414 4.96 14.10 -4.40
C ALA A 414 5.73 15.42 -4.30
N GLU A 415 5.12 16.54 -4.66
CA GLU A 415 5.75 17.87 -4.59
C GLU A 415 6.11 18.24 -3.14
N MET A 416 5.21 18.00 -2.20
CA MET A 416 5.44 18.22 -0.77
C MET A 416 6.61 17.37 -0.26
N PHE A 417 6.60 16.06 -0.53
CA PHE A 417 7.67 15.15 -0.13
C PHE A 417 9.01 15.54 -0.76
N MET A 418 9.05 15.79 -2.07
CA MET A 418 10.29 16.11 -2.79
C MET A 418 10.90 17.45 -2.38
N ARG A 419 10.09 18.40 -1.93
CA ARG A 419 10.60 19.65 -1.33
C ARG A 419 11.40 19.35 -0.07
N SER A 420 10.86 18.53 0.84
CA SER A 420 11.53 18.10 2.06
C SER A 420 12.78 17.27 1.74
N PHE A 421 12.66 16.29 0.85
CA PHE A 421 13.78 15.43 0.48
C PHE A 421 14.94 16.21 -0.11
N LYS A 422 14.69 17.17 -1.01
CA LYS A 422 15.75 18.03 -1.60
C LYS A 422 16.46 18.90 -0.56
N SER A 423 15.74 19.30 0.49
CA SER A 423 16.31 20.14 1.55
C SER A 423 17.13 19.35 2.57
N PHE A 424 16.73 18.13 2.89
CA PHE A 424 17.26 17.36 4.01
C PHE A 424 17.83 15.99 3.63
N GLY A 425 17.51 15.46 2.44
CA GLY A 425 17.86 14.09 2.02
C GLY A 425 17.15 12.98 2.81
N LEU A 426 16.12 13.33 3.57
CA LEU A 426 15.48 12.46 4.57
C LEU A 426 13.96 12.47 4.42
N SER A 427 13.33 11.48 5.03
CA SER A 427 11.90 11.31 5.11
C SER A 427 11.37 11.79 6.47
N PRO A 428 10.48 12.80 6.51
CA PRO A 428 9.83 13.21 7.74
C PRO A 428 8.66 12.28 8.07
N GLU A 429 8.30 12.22 9.34
CA GLU A 429 7.14 11.47 9.83
C GLU A 429 5.81 12.11 9.41
N ALA A 430 5.77 13.43 9.32
CA ALA A 430 4.59 14.22 8.98
C ALA A 430 4.98 15.50 8.24
N PHE A 431 3.96 16.22 7.75
CA PHE A 431 4.12 17.54 7.17
C PHE A 431 3.06 18.48 7.75
N ASP A 432 3.44 19.73 7.97
CA ASP A 432 2.50 20.81 8.29
C ASP A 432 1.55 21.02 7.10
N SER A 433 0.24 20.95 7.34
CA SER A 433 -0.77 21.02 6.26
C SER A 433 -1.03 22.42 5.72
N LEU A 434 -0.45 23.45 6.31
CA LEU A 434 -0.54 24.85 5.85
C LEU A 434 0.70 25.26 5.07
N THR A 435 1.88 24.82 5.48
CA THR A 435 3.17 25.24 4.91
C THR A 435 3.89 24.15 4.11
N GLY A 436 3.53 22.89 4.31
CA GLY A 436 4.22 21.73 3.74
C GLY A 436 5.60 21.48 4.36
N ALA A 437 5.91 22.13 5.48
CA ALA A 437 7.16 21.90 6.18
C ALA A 437 7.20 20.50 6.80
N ALA A 438 8.41 19.90 6.81
CA ALA A 438 8.64 18.64 7.47
C ALA A 438 8.41 18.73 8.98
N ALA A 439 7.73 17.75 9.56
CA ALA A 439 7.40 17.68 10.98
C ALA A 439 7.65 16.26 11.52
N GLY A 440 7.77 16.13 12.84
CA GLY A 440 8.02 14.86 13.50
C GLY A 440 9.45 14.36 13.32
N GLN A 441 9.64 13.05 13.34
CA GLN A 441 10.95 12.41 13.20
C GLN A 441 11.48 12.50 11.78
N ARG A 442 12.83 12.55 11.65
CA ARG A 442 13.49 12.74 10.35
C ARG A 442 13.78 11.44 9.60
N PHE A 443 13.85 10.31 10.27
CA PHE A 443 14.11 9.00 9.70
C PHE A 443 12.87 8.10 9.84
N ALA A 444 11.70 8.65 9.54
CA ALA A 444 10.47 7.89 9.61
C ALA A 444 10.33 6.98 8.39
N SER A 445 10.15 5.70 8.63
CA SER A 445 10.00 4.69 7.59
C SER A 445 8.73 4.89 6.77
N GLY A 446 7.61 5.27 7.40
CA GLY A 446 6.33 5.54 6.72
C GLY A 446 6.30 6.81 5.87
N GLY A 447 7.26 7.73 6.03
CA GLY A 447 7.28 9.00 5.29
C GLY A 447 7.33 8.86 3.77
N PRO A 448 8.12 7.92 3.18
CA PRO A 448 8.20 7.70 1.74
C PRO A 448 6.89 7.31 1.07
N LEU A 449 5.88 6.88 1.83
CA LEU A 449 4.55 6.58 1.29
C LEU A 449 3.91 7.79 0.59
N ALA A 450 4.21 9.02 1.03
CA ALA A 450 3.76 10.22 0.33
C ALA A 450 4.30 10.32 -1.11
N ALA A 451 5.49 9.78 -1.35
CA ALA A 451 6.12 9.74 -2.67
C ALA A 451 5.74 8.48 -3.46
N LEU A 452 5.52 7.34 -2.80
CA LEU A 452 5.05 6.10 -3.42
C LEU A 452 3.74 6.33 -4.19
N ILE A 453 2.87 7.20 -3.67
CA ILE A 453 1.63 7.62 -4.34
C ILE A 453 1.88 8.03 -5.80
N ALA A 454 2.93 8.79 -6.09
CA ALA A 454 3.22 9.23 -7.46
C ALA A 454 3.76 8.11 -8.37
N VAL A 455 4.47 7.13 -7.81
CA VAL A 455 4.90 5.93 -8.54
C VAL A 455 3.68 5.10 -8.95
N GLU A 456 2.79 4.85 -7.99
CA GLU A 456 1.57 4.07 -8.21
C GLU A 456 0.49 4.82 -9.01
N GLU A 457 0.58 6.15 -9.12
CA GLU A 457 -0.23 6.91 -10.08
C GLU A 457 0.16 6.60 -11.52
N CYS A 458 1.46 6.43 -11.79
CA CYS A 458 1.93 6.05 -13.11
C CYS A 458 1.60 4.60 -13.44
N LEU A 459 1.85 3.68 -12.50
CA LEU A 459 1.63 2.24 -12.66
C LEU A 459 1.36 1.62 -11.28
N ASP A 460 0.21 1.01 -11.14
CA ASP A 460 -0.16 0.21 -9.99
C ASP A 460 -0.71 -1.15 -10.41
N PHE A 461 -0.60 -2.09 -9.52
CA PHE A 461 -1.15 -3.42 -9.65
C PHE A 461 -2.08 -3.64 -8.44
N THR A 462 -3.36 -3.45 -8.67
CA THR A 462 -4.36 -3.59 -7.61
C THR A 462 -4.75 -5.05 -7.42
N PRO A 463 -4.98 -5.50 -6.17
CA PRO A 463 -5.41 -6.86 -5.93
C PRO A 463 -6.65 -7.21 -6.76
N HIS A 464 -6.60 -8.34 -7.46
CA HIS A 464 -7.68 -8.92 -8.28
C HIS A 464 -8.22 -8.09 -9.44
N GLU A 465 -7.69 -6.90 -9.69
CA GLU A 465 -8.15 -6.05 -10.79
C GLU A 465 -7.12 -5.91 -11.93
N GLY A 466 -5.89 -6.40 -11.73
CA GLY A 466 -4.83 -6.25 -12.72
C GLY A 466 -4.18 -4.86 -12.68
N PHE A 467 -3.64 -4.43 -13.82
CA PHE A 467 -2.92 -3.18 -13.91
C PHE A 467 -3.84 -1.95 -13.96
N ARG A 468 -3.44 -0.91 -13.23
CA ARG A 468 -3.86 0.47 -13.47
C ARG A 468 -2.65 1.28 -13.91
N PHE A 469 -2.75 2.03 -15.00
CA PHE A 469 -1.66 2.88 -15.49
C PHE A 469 -2.16 4.09 -16.25
N GLY A 470 -1.29 5.10 -16.34
CA GLY A 470 -1.55 6.34 -17.04
C GLY A 470 -2.07 7.45 -16.13
N ILE A 471 -2.03 8.67 -16.63
CA ILE A 471 -2.45 9.90 -15.94
C ILE A 471 -3.44 10.63 -16.85
N LEU A 472 -4.60 10.99 -16.30
CA LEU A 472 -5.69 11.54 -17.11
C LEU A 472 -5.37 12.92 -17.70
N LYS A 473 -4.74 13.79 -16.90
CA LYS A 473 -4.32 15.14 -17.30
C LYS A 473 -2.84 15.37 -16.96
N PRO A 474 -1.90 14.74 -17.66
CA PRO A 474 -0.50 14.94 -17.34
C PRO A 474 -0.06 16.34 -17.79
N GLU A 475 0.35 17.19 -16.84
CA GLU A 475 0.91 18.53 -17.12
C GLU A 475 2.23 18.43 -17.89
N LYS A 476 2.99 17.39 -17.63
CA LYS A 476 4.25 17.03 -18.27
C LYS A 476 4.29 15.54 -18.54
N ARG A 477 5.14 15.12 -19.47
CA ARG A 477 5.42 13.70 -19.68
C ARG A 477 5.95 13.08 -18.39
N ALA A 478 5.40 11.93 -18.00
CA ALA A 478 5.93 11.04 -16.97
C ALA A 478 6.37 9.73 -17.63
N ARG A 479 7.54 9.21 -17.25
CA ARG A 479 8.01 7.89 -17.70
C ARG A 479 8.54 7.12 -16.51
N LEU A 480 7.81 6.09 -16.12
CA LEU A 480 8.20 5.10 -15.12
C LEU A 480 8.74 3.87 -15.83
N SER A 481 9.91 3.39 -15.45
CA SER A 481 10.55 2.26 -16.11
C SER A 481 11.17 1.29 -15.12
N ARG A 482 11.33 0.03 -15.56
CA ARG A 482 11.95 -1.06 -14.81
C ARG A 482 11.19 -1.49 -13.56
N VAL A 483 9.87 -1.33 -13.54
CA VAL A 483 9.05 -1.88 -12.45
C VAL A 483 8.95 -3.38 -12.65
N LEU A 484 9.44 -4.14 -11.68
CA LEU A 484 9.40 -5.60 -11.72
C LEU A 484 8.06 -6.09 -11.12
N ILE A 485 7.25 -6.76 -11.93
CA ILE A 485 5.97 -7.37 -11.52
C ILE A 485 5.95 -8.80 -12.05
N GLN A 486 5.81 -9.78 -11.16
CA GLN A 486 5.77 -11.21 -11.48
C GLN A 486 6.92 -11.68 -12.40
N GLY A 487 8.13 -11.17 -12.10
CA GLY A 487 9.35 -11.54 -12.83
C GLY A 487 9.54 -10.85 -14.19
N ARG A 488 8.67 -9.90 -14.59
CA ARG A 488 8.75 -9.14 -15.84
C ARG A 488 8.89 -7.65 -15.58
N HIS A 489 9.66 -6.97 -16.43
CA HIS A 489 9.84 -5.52 -16.34
C HIS A 489 8.79 -4.77 -17.14
N TYR A 490 8.16 -3.82 -16.46
CA TYR A 490 7.16 -2.94 -17.05
C TYR A 490 7.65 -1.50 -17.12
N GLU A 491 7.20 -0.82 -18.17
CA GLU A 491 7.42 0.60 -18.37
C GLU A 491 6.10 1.27 -18.75
N VAL A 492 5.83 2.42 -18.13
CA VAL A 492 4.69 3.27 -18.47
C VAL A 492 5.18 4.65 -18.87
N GLU A 493 4.64 5.14 -19.97
CA GLU A 493 4.77 6.53 -20.40
C GLU A 493 3.39 7.17 -20.41
N ALA A 494 3.23 8.30 -19.72
CA ALA A 494 2.01 9.09 -19.71
C ALA A 494 2.33 10.52 -20.15
N SER A 495 1.61 11.02 -21.17
CA SER A 495 1.76 12.37 -21.71
C SER A 495 0.43 12.87 -22.26
N GLY A 496 0.33 14.16 -22.61
CA GLY A 496 -0.83 14.71 -23.31
C GLY A 496 -1.05 14.12 -24.71
N GLY A 497 -0.04 13.43 -25.28
CA GLY A 497 -0.11 12.78 -26.58
C GLY A 497 -0.41 11.29 -26.54
N ALA A 498 0.01 10.58 -25.50
CA ALA A 498 -0.21 9.15 -25.38
C ALA A 498 0.00 8.62 -23.95
N THR A 499 -0.73 7.55 -23.62
CA THR A 499 -0.47 6.64 -22.50
C THR A 499 -0.02 5.30 -23.09
N VAL A 500 1.16 4.80 -22.70
CA VAL A 500 1.78 3.59 -23.29
C VAL A 500 2.25 2.66 -22.18
N LEU A 501 1.85 1.39 -22.26
CA LEU A 501 2.40 0.32 -21.42
C LEU A 501 3.31 -0.57 -22.27
N ARG A 502 4.52 -0.85 -21.74
CA ARG A 502 5.47 -1.80 -22.32
C ARG A 502 5.79 -2.89 -21.33
N GLU A 503 5.94 -4.10 -21.83
CA GLU A 503 6.45 -5.28 -21.12
C GLU A 503 7.75 -5.72 -21.81
N GLU A 504 8.84 -5.85 -21.05
CA GLU A 504 10.18 -6.19 -21.58
C GLU A 504 10.57 -5.35 -22.82
N GLY A 505 10.21 -4.06 -22.80
CA GLY A 505 10.48 -3.11 -23.90
C GLY A 505 9.50 -3.18 -25.06
N VAL A 506 8.63 -4.17 -25.13
CA VAL A 506 7.62 -4.32 -26.19
C VAL A 506 6.35 -3.57 -25.81
N THR A 507 5.83 -2.75 -26.72
CA THR A 507 4.55 -2.06 -26.50
C THR A 507 3.40 -3.07 -26.50
N VAL A 508 2.70 -3.17 -25.36
CA VAL A 508 1.51 -4.01 -25.17
C VAL A 508 0.26 -3.23 -25.58
N VAL A 509 0.13 -2.02 -25.07
CA VAL A 509 -0.98 -1.13 -25.40
C VAL A 509 -0.53 0.32 -25.46
N SER A 510 -1.10 1.07 -26.39
CA SER A 510 -0.93 2.52 -26.50
C SER A 510 -2.28 3.17 -26.72
N VAL A 511 -2.61 4.15 -25.86
CA VAL A 511 -3.82 4.96 -25.93
C VAL A 511 -3.44 6.38 -26.29
N GLY A 512 -4.02 6.94 -27.34
CA GLY A 512 -3.75 8.31 -27.78
C GLY A 512 -4.35 9.32 -26.78
N GLY A 513 -3.58 10.37 -26.43
CA GLY A 513 -3.99 11.38 -25.46
C GLY A 513 -3.73 10.96 -23.99
N GLY A 514 -4.10 11.86 -23.07
CA GLY A 514 -4.10 11.55 -21.65
C GLY A 514 -5.26 10.62 -21.34
N ALA A 515 -4.96 9.47 -20.78
CA ALA A 515 -5.96 8.47 -20.38
C ALA A 515 -5.47 7.68 -19.19
N VAL A 516 -6.41 7.16 -18.40
CA VAL A 516 -6.17 6.13 -17.39
C VAL A 516 -6.77 4.83 -17.87
N VAL A 517 -5.97 3.77 -17.85
CA VAL A 517 -6.39 2.40 -18.11
C VAL A 517 -6.44 1.67 -16.79
N ARG A 518 -7.55 0.99 -16.51
CA ARG A 518 -7.82 0.26 -15.27
C ARG A 518 -8.19 -1.17 -15.61
N LYS A 519 -8.02 -2.09 -14.65
CA LYS A 519 -8.37 -3.51 -14.77
C LYS A 519 -7.79 -4.16 -16.02
N PHE A 520 -6.58 -3.76 -16.37
CA PHE A 520 -5.93 -4.30 -17.55
C PHE A 520 -5.45 -5.72 -17.27
N LEU A 521 -6.15 -6.67 -17.85
CA LEU A 521 -5.82 -8.09 -17.84
C LEU A 521 -5.40 -8.50 -19.25
N TYR A 522 -4.34 -9.27 -19.32
CA TYR A 522 -3.68 -9.59 -20.58
C TYR A 522 -3.23 -11.05 -20.59
N SER A 523 -3.89 -11.86 -21.39
CA SER A 523 -3.62 -13.28 -21.55
C SER A 523 -3.58 -13.69 -23.04
N GLU A 524 -3.24 -14.94 -23.31
CA GLU A 524 -3.27 -15.49 -24.67
C GLU A 524 -4.68 -15.54 -25.26
N ALA A 525 -5.69 -15.73 -24.41
CA ALA A 525 -7.08 -15.90 -24.83
C ALA A 525 -7.87 -14.59 -24.86
N GLU A 526 -7.48 -13.64 -24.00
CA GLU A 526 -8.30 -12.45 -23.75
C GLU A 526 -7.45 -11.27 -23.31
N VAL A 527 -7.84 -10.08 -23.74
CA VAL A 527 -7.41 -8.81 -23.17
C VAL A 527 -8.64 -8.03 -22.78
N SER A 528 -8.73 -7.61 -21.51
CA SER A 528 -9.84 -6.81 -21.01
C SER A 528 -9.31 -5.61 -20.21
N PHE A 529 -9.98 -4.48 -20.31
CA PHE A 529 -9.66 -3.28 -19.54
C PHE A 529 -10.78 -2.26 -19.55
N GLU A 530 -10.76 -1.38 -18.55
CA GLU A 530 -11.53 -0.15 -18.53
C GLU A 530 -10.63 1.01 -18.96
N ILE A 531 -11.17 1.95 -19.70
CA ILE A 531 -10.48 3.17 -20.12
C ILE A 531 -11.26 4.40 -19.69
N ASN A 532 -10.58 5.38 -19.12
CA ASN A 532 -11.11 6.72 -18.89
C ASN A 532 -10.28 7.72 -19.69
N ALA A 533 -10.92 8.41 -20.63
CA ALA A 533 -10.28 9.39 -21.51
C ALA A 533 -11.12 10.66 -21.63
N LEU A 534 -10.47 11.83 -21.69
CA LEU A 534 -11.18 13.12 -21.74
C LEU A 534 -11.81 13.44 -23.10
N LYS A 535 -11.38 12.73 -24.15
CA LYS A 535 -11.83 12.89 -25.54
C LYS A 535 -11.66 11.57 -26.27
N ASP A 536 -12.21 11.49 -27.48
CA ASP A 536 -12.02 10.33 -28.35
C ASP A 536 -10.55 10.01 -28.53
N VAL A 537 -10.21 8.74 -28.37
CA VAL A 537 -8.83 8.24 -28.41
C VAL A 537 -8.69 7.09 -29.39
N LYS A 538 -7.45 6.93 -29.90
CA LYS A 538 -7.07 5.75 -30.68
C LYS A 538 -6.31 4.80 -29.76
N VAL A 539 -6.76 3.57 -29.73
CA VAL A 539 -6.10 2.47 -29.00
C VAL A 539 -5.34 1.61 -30.00
N SER A 540 -4.09 1.29 -29.70
CA SER A 540 -3.28 0.32 -30.42
C SER A 540 -2.90 -0.80 -29.45
N LEU A 541 -3.32 -2.02 -29.75
CA LEU A 541 -3.12 -3.20 -28.91
C LEU A 541 -2.24 -4.21 -29.64
N THR A 542 -1.26 -4.80 -28.93
CA THR A 542 -0.45 -5.94 -29.40
C THR A 542 -0.87 -7.18 -28.60
N LEU A 543 -1.22 -8.24 -29.29
CA LEU A 543 -1.70 -9.49 -28.71
C LEU A 543 -0.57 -10.53 -28.61
N LEU A 544 -0.69 -11.47 -27.67
CA LEU A 544 0.33 -12.49 -27.44
C LEU A 544 0.41 -13.50 -28.60
N LYS A 545 -0.74 -13.82 -29.21
CA LYS A 545 -0.84 -14.79 -30.31
C LYS A 545 -1.40 -14.18 -31.57
N ARG A 546 -1.10 -14.80 -32.70
CA ARG A 546 -1.78 -14.55 -33.97
C ARG A 546 -3.06 -15.37 -34.03
N GLY A 547 -4.21 -14.69 -34.17
CA GLY A 547 -5.50 -15.35 -34.14
C GLY A 547 -6.59 -14.58 -34.87
N LYS A 548 -7.80 -15.12 -34.84
CA LYS A 548 -9.03 -14.42 -35.14
C LYS A 548 -9.64 -13.93 -33.83
N TYR A 549 -9.90 -12.65 -33.74
CA TYR A 549 -10.36 -12.01 -32.51
C TYR A 549 -11.65 -11.26 -32.72
N GLN A 550 -12.46 -11.17 -31.66
CA GLN A 550 -13.61 -10.29 -31.55
C GLN A 550 -13.26 -9.14 -30.61
N LEU A 551 -13.48 -7.91 -31.05
CA LEU A 551 -13.37 -6.69 -30.24
C LEU A 551 -14.77 -6.25 -29.83
N LEU A 552 -14.97 -6.07 -28.53
CA LEU A 552 -16.18 -5.47 -27.96
C LEU A 552 -15.80 -4.16 -27.23
N VAL A 553 -16.66 -3.17 -27.38
CA VAL A 553 -16.64 -1.93 -26.61
C VAL A 553 -18.02 -1.80 -25.95
N ASP A 554 -18.06 -1.68 -24.63
CA ASP A 554 -19.28 -1.64 -23.81
C ASP A 554 -20.26 -2.80 -24.12
N GLY A 555 -19.67 -4.00 -24.30
CA GLY A 555 -20.42 -5.23 -24.60
C GLY A 555 -20.95 -5.33 -26.04
N ARG A 556 -20.70 -4.33 -26.90
CA ARG A 556 -21.11 -4.35 -28.31
C ARG A 556 -19.94 -4.74 -29.20
N VAL A 557 -20.17 -5.63 -30.15
CA VAL A 557 -19.16 -6.01 -31.14
C VAL A 557 -18.82 -4.79 -32.00
N ALA A 558 -17.59 -4.32 -31.85
CA ALA A 558 -17.07 -3.21 -32.63
C ALA A 558 -16.30 -3.68 -33.87
N ASP A 559 -15.69 -4.89 -33.81
CA ASP A 559 -14.88 -5.43 -34.90
C ASP A 559 -14.62 -6.94 -34.74
N VAL A 560 -14.31 -7.60 -35.87
CA VAL A 560 -13.75 -8.94 -35.90
C VAL A 560 -12.54 -8.90 -36.83
N PHE A 561 -11.37 -9.27 -36.34
CA PHE A 561 -10.14 -9.11 -37.08
C PHE A 561 -9.21 -10.32 -36.96
N HIS A 562 -8.24 -10.40 -37.89
CA HIS A 562 -7.19 -11.40 -37.88
C HIS A 562 -5.84 -10.74 -37.65
N GLY A 563 -4.97 -11.39 -36.91
CA GLY A 563 -3.60 -10.92 -36.71
C GLY A 563 -3.14 -10.92 -35.26
N ARG A 564 -2.06 -10.16 -35.00
CA ARG A 564 -1.43 -10.03 -33.68
C ARG A 564 -1.50 -8.59 -33.14
N ALA A 565 -2.05 -7.66 -33.92
CA ALA A 565 -2.19 -6.27 -33.51
C ALA A 565 -3.46 -5.65 -34.09
N ARG A 566 -4.07 -4.73 -33.35
CA ARG A 566 -5.24 -3.97 -33.81
C ARG A 566 -5.18 -2.52 -33.34
N LYS A 567 -5.62 -1.64 -34.24
CA LYS A 567 -5.90 -0.21 -33.92
C LYS A 567 -7.40 0.02 -34.04
N PHE A 568 -7.98 0.70 -33.06
CA PHE A 568 -9.41 1.05 -33.02
C PHE A 568 -9.65 2.35 -32.28
N GLY A 569 -10.82 2.94 -32.45
CA GLY A 569 -11.24 4.15 -31.73
C GLY A 569 -12.06 3.80 -30.51
N VAL A 570 -11.92 4.60 -29.44
CA VAL A 570 -12.79 4.57 -28.25
C VAL A 570 -13.23 6.01 -28.01
N PRO A 571 -14.55 6.28 -27.80
CA PRO A 571 -15.03 7.61 -27.48
C PRO A 571 -14.42 8.18 -26.20
N GLY A 572 -14.56 9.48 -25.96
CA GLY A 572 -14.22 10.10 -24.68
C GLY A 572 -15.23 9.66 -23.59
N GLY A 573 -14.73 9.52 -22.37
CA GLY A 573 -15.49 9.02 -21.22
C GLY A 573 -14.92 7.72 -20.68
N GLU A 574 -15.76 7.00 -19.92
CA GLU A 574 -15.44 5.69 -19.37
C GLU A 574 -16.03 4.58 -20.23
N HIS A 575 -15.19 3.65 -20.67
CA HIS A 575 -15.57 2.54 -21.52
C HIS A 575 -14.90 1.24 -21.08
N VAL A 576 -15.57 0.12 -21.36
CA VAL A 576 -15.04 -1.24 -21.16
C VAL A 576 -14.66 -1.82 -22.50
N VAL A 577 -13.42 -2.29 -22.61
CA VAL A 577 -12.89 -2.93 -23.82
C VAL A 577 -12.58 -4.39 -23.53
N LEU A 578 -13.02 -5.26 -24.43
CA LEU A 578 -12.79 -6.69 -24.38
C LEU A 578 -12.36 -7.19 -25.74
N VAL A 579 -11.22 -7.90 -25.80
CA VAL A 579 -10.72 -8.55 -27.01
C VAL A 579 -10.59 -10.03 -26.72
N GLN A 580 -11.38 -10.87 -27.39
CA GLN A 580 -11.46 -12.31 -27.16
C GLN A 580 -10.95 -13.09 -28.37
N LEU A 581 -10.11 -14.10 -28.13
CA LEU A 581 -9.66 -15.04 -29.14
C LEU A 581 -10.81 -15.98 -29.52
N LEU A 582 -11.16 -15.97 -30.81
CA LEU A 582 -12.15 -16.89 -31.39
C LEU A 582 -11.49 -18.14 -32.00
N GLU A 583 -10.30 -17.96 -32.60
CA GLU A 583 -9.58 -19.01 -33.29
C GLU A 583 -8.06 -18.77 -33.23
N ASP A 584 -7.30 -19.77 -32.81
CA ASP A 584 -5.84 -19.75 -32.73
C ASP A 584 -5.24 -20.15 -34.09
N LEU A 585 -4.64 -19.19 -34.79
CA LEU A 585 -4.03 -19.39 -36.11
C LEU A 585 -2.55 -19.82 -36.03
N GLU A 586 -1.97 -19.94 -34.84
CA GLU A 586 -0.62 -20.50 -34.62
C GLU A 586 -0.64 -22.00 -34.43
N LYS A 587 -1.79 -22.59 -34.14
CA LYS A 587 -1.96 -24.05 -34.17
C LYS A 587 -2.03 -24.49 -35.64
N ALA A 588 -0.95 -25.06 -36.15
CA ALA A 588 -0.97 -25.74 -37.45
C ALA A 588 -2.11 -26.76 -37.45
N PRO A 589 -2.92 -26.88 -38.54
CA PRO A 589 -3.83 -28.00 -38.66
C PRO A 589 -3.00 -29.26 -38.56
N GLY A 590 -3.35 -30.13 -37.62
CA GLY A 590 -2.74 -31.45 -37.51
C GLY A 590 -2.74 -32.12 -38.89
N PRO A 591 -1.73 -32.95 -39.23
CA PRO A 591 -1.65 -33.58 -40.54
C PRO A 591 -3.00 -34.24 -40.83
N ALA A 592 -3.60 -33.82 -41.95
CA ALA A 592 -4.85 -34.38 -42.43
C ALA A 592 -4.69 -35.89 -42.46
N GLY A 593 -5.53 -36.59 -41.69
CA GLY A 593 -5.47 -38.02 -41.56
C GLY A 593 -5.36 -38.67 -42.94
N SER A 594 -4.30 -39.44 -43.15
CA SER A 594 -4.16 -40.32 -44.28
C SER A 594 -5.41 -41.21 -44.34
N ARG A 595 -6.15 -41.13 -45.44
CA ARG A 595 -7.22 -42.06 -45.76
C ARG A 595 -6.63 -43.48 -45.69
N PRO A 596 -7.32 -44.48 -45.12
CA PRO A 596 -6.86 -45.86 -45.19
C PRO A 596 -6.85 -46.28 -46.65
N GLY A 597 -5.66 -46.52 -47.18
CA GLY A 597 -5.46 -47.12 -48.49
C GLY A 597 -5.94 -48.57 -48.49
N GLU A 598 -6.64 -48.89 -49.51
CA GLU A 598 -7.09 -50.26 -49.88
C GLU A 598 -5.95 -51.24 -49.77
N GLU A 599 -6.11 -52.27 -48.96
CA GLU A 599 -5.33 -53.53 -49.06
C GLU A 599 -5.68 -54.25 -50.32
N GLU A 600 -4.80 -54.17 -51.28
CA GLU A 600 -4.81 -55.11 -52.40
C GLU A 600 -4.27 -56.51 -51.95
N ARG A 601 -5.08 -57.54 -52.20
CA ARG A 601 -4.79 -58.92 -52.05
C ARG A 601 -3.63 -59.34 -52.99
N GLY A 602 -2.77 -60.16 -52.49
CA GLY A 602 -1.85 -60.83 -53.39
C GLY A 602 -0.71 -61.63 -52.76
N ARG A 603 -0.99 -62.93 -52.48
CA ARG A 603 -0.06 -64.08 -52.27
C ARG A 603 0.66 -64.18 -50.91
#